data_40af5bfb132a39ee4de12db701f5929a
#
_entry.id   40af5bfb132a39ee4de12db701f5929a
#
_cell.length_a   1.000
_cell.length_b   1.000
_cell.length_c   1.000
_cell.angle_alpha   90.00
_cell.angle_beta   90.00
_cell.angle_gamma   90.00
#
_symmetry.space_group_name_H-M   'P 1'
#
loop_
_entity.id
_entity.type
_entity.pdbx_description
1 polymer ?
#
loop_
_entity_poly.entity_id
_entity_poly.type
_entity_poly.pdbx_seq_one_letter_code
_entity_poly.pdbx_strand_id
1 'polypeptide(L)'
;MIGFHMSGYRTFKKYYLSLLANHKQEFPSLISYTRFIQWMPSLTGPMAAYLMSRFGEVTGIAFVDSTALAVCGNKRIRRNRVFKDQAKLSKTTIGWFFGFKVHLIINDRGELLGIRVTQGNVDDRSPVRGMCGNLIGKLFGDKGYISQSL
;
A
#
# COMPACT_ATOMS: atom_id res chain seq x y z
N MET A 1 10.19 -4.58 10.48
CA MET A 1 9.44 -4.47 9.21
C MET A 1 9.76 -3.16 8.48
N ILE A 2 9.53 -1.99 9.07
CA ILE A 2 9.78 -0.68 8.42
C ILE A 2 11.21 -0.62 7.84
N GLY A 3 12.24 -0.95 8.64
CA GLY A 3 13.63 -0.94 8.18
C GLY A 3 13.89 -1.84 6.96
N PHE A 4 13.18 -2.96 6.80
CA PHE A 4 13.28 -3.77 5.59
C PHE A 4 12.80 -3.01 4.34
N HIS A 5 11.66 -2.33 4.43
CA HIS A 5 11.13 -1.56 3.29
C HIS A 5 11.95 -0.30 2.97
N MET A 6 12.67 0.24 3.94
CA MET A 6 13.61 1.34 3.74
C MET A 6 14.99 0.87 3.24
N SER A 7 15.28 -0.43 3.32
CA SER A 7 16.54 -1.02 2.88
C SER A 7 16.49 -1.38 1.40
N GLY A 8 17.65 -1.47 0.75
CA GLY A 8 17.77 -1.95 -0.64
C GLY A 8 17.66 -3.48 -0.81
N TYR A 9 17.33 -4.23 0.24
CA TYR A 9 17.28 -5.69 0.17
C TYR A 9 16.02 -6.18 -0.55
N ARG A 10 16.18 -7.05 -1.56
CA ARG A 10 15.06 -7.64 -2.32
C ARG A 10 14.27 -8.68 -1.54
N THR A 11 14.88 -9.32 -0.55
CA THR A 11 14.22 -10.38 0.24
C THR A 11 14.42 -10.14 1.72
N PHE A 12 13.38 -10.38 2.51
CA PHE A 12 13.44 -10.25 3.95
C PHE A 12 14.52 -11.15 4.58
N LYS A 13 14.76 -12.35 4.01
CA LYS A 13 15.81 -13.25 4.50
C LYS A 13 17.20 -12.62 4.43
N LYS A 14 17.54 -11.97 3.32
CA LYS A 14 18.84 -11.28 3.18
C LYS A 14 18.96 -10.11 4.14
N TYR A 15 17.90 -9.33 4.30
CA TYR A 15 17.85 -8.25 5.29
C TYR A 15 18.05 -8.79 6.71
N TYR A 16 17.33 -9.84 7.10
CA TYR A 16 17.47 -10.47 8.41
C TYR A 16 18.89 -10.99 8.68
N LEU A 17 19.53 -11.64 7.70
CA LEU A 17 20.93 -12.08 7.82
C LEU A 17 21.90 -10.90 7.98
N SER A 18 21.64 -9.78 7.31
CA SER A 18 22.41 -8.54 7.50
C SER A 18 22.24 -7.97 8.90
N LEU A 19 21.05 -8.01 9.47
CA LEU A 19 20.83 -7.60 10.88
C LEU A 19 21.65 -8.45 11.83
N LEU A 20 21.67 -9.77 11.63
CA LEU A 20 22.46 -10.69 12.48
C LEU A 20 23.97 -10.44 12.37
N ALA A 21 24.45 -10.14 11.16
CA ALA A 21 25.88 -9.96 10.91
C ALA A 21 26.40 -8.59 11.37
N ASN A 22 25.63 -7.53 11.11
CA ASN A 22 26.16 -6.14 11.19
C ASN A 22 25.52 -5.32 12.33
N HIS A 23 24.37 -5.75 12.86
CA HIS A 23 23.55 -4.97 13.81
C HIS A 23 23.22 -5.73 15.10
N LYS A 24 24.08 -6.69 15.46
CA LYS A 24 23.86 -7.51 16.66
C LYS A 24 23.88 -6.69 17.96
N GLN A 25 24.63 -5.59 17.98
CA GLN A 25 24.71 -4.72 19.16
C GLN A 25 23.40 -3.93 19.36
N GLU A 26 22.78 -3.46 18.23
CA GLU A 26 21.52 -2.70 18.26
C GLU A 26 20.33 -3.62 18.51
N PHE A 27 20.44 -4.91 18.11
CA PHE A 27 19.38 -5.92 18.27
C PHE A 27 19.90 -7.17 19.00
N PRO A 28 20.31 -7.08 20.27
CA PRO A 28 20.95 -8.19 21.00
C PRO A 28 20.02 -9.40 21.17
N SER A 29 18.71 -9.17 21.22
CA SER A 29 17.67 -10.20 21.41
C SER A 29 16.83 -10.44 20.16
N LEU A 30 17.45 -10.35 18.97
CA LEU A 30 16.75 -10.59 17.71
C LEU A 30 16.19 -12.02 17.67
N ILE A 31 14.88 -12.14 17.51
CA ILE A 31 14.19 -13.44 17.43
C ILE A 31 14.61 -14.20 16.17
N SER A 32 14.47 -15.52 16.15
CA SER A 32 14.81 -16.35 15.00
C SER A 32 14.02 -15.92 13.74
N TYR A 33 14.60 -16.14 12.57
CA TYR A 33 13.96 -15.83 11.28
C TYR A 33 12.56 -16.46 11.16
N THR A 34 12.41 -17.73 11.51
CA THR A 34 11.13 -18.45 11.43
C THR A 34 10.08 -17.78 12.33
N ARG A 35 10.44 -17.44 13.56
CA ARG A 35 9.53 -16.78 14.48
C ARG A 35 9.17 -15.36 14.03
N PHE A 36 10.11 -14.67 13.41
CA PHE A 36 9.85 -13.35 12.81
C PHE A 36 8.80 -13.44 11.71
N ILE A 37 8.93 -14.42 10.79
CA ILE A 37 7.94 -14.66 9.73
C ILE A 37 6.56 -15.03 10.30
N GLN A 38 6.52 -15.86 11.33
CA GLN A 38 5.25 -16.23 12.00
C GLN A 38 4.53 -15.02 12.61
N TRP A 39 5.27 -14.03 13.11
CA TRP A 39 4.70 -12.84 13.73
C TRP A 39 4.36 -11.72 12.75
N MET A 40 4.84 -11.77 11.50
CA MET A 40 4.53 -10.74 10.50
C MET A 40 3.04 -10.44 10.35
N PRO A 41 2.13 -11.42 10.26
CA PRO A 41 0.71 -11.13 10.13
C PRO A 41 0.14 -10.31 11.30
N SER A 42 0.60 -10.57 12.53
CA SER A 42 0.11 -9.84 13.72
C SER A 42 0.56 -8.37 13.75
N LEU A 43 1.59 -8.01 12.98
CA LEU A 43 2.07 -6.62 12.88
C LEU A 43 1.19 -5.73 11.99
N THR A 44 0.26 -6.31 11.25
CA THR A 44 -0.62 -5.54 10.34
C THR A 44 -1.43 -4.48 11.09
N GLY A 45 -2.02 -4.83 12.21
CA GLY A 45 -2.77 -3.89 13.06
C GLY A 45 -1.91 -2.73 13.59
N PRO A 46 -0.81 -3.00 14.32
CA PRO A 46 0.10 -1.95 14.76
C PRO A 46 0.66 -1.07 13.65
N MET A 47 0.97 -1.66 12.48
CA MET A 47 1.46 -0.89 11.33
C MET A 47 0.38 -0.01 10.71
N ALA A 48 -0.86 -0.49 10.65
CA ALA A 48 -2.00 0.33 10.21
C ALA A 48 -2.26 1.47 11.18
N ALA A 49 -2.24 1.23 12.48
CA ALA A 49 -2.38 2.26 13.51
C ALA A 49 -1.26 3.32 13.41
N TYR A 50 -0.03 2.88 13.21
CA TYR A 50 1.10 3.79 12.97
C TYR A 50 0.88 4.64 11.71
N LEU A 51 0.46 4.03 10.61
CA LEU A 51 0.16 4.76 9.38
C LEU A 51 -0.93 5.81 9.61
N MET A 52 -2.02 5.45 10.28
CA MET A 52 -3.11 6.38 10.60
C MET A 52 -2.66 7.53 11.52
N SER A 53 -1.75 7.26 12.45
CA SER A 53 -1.17 8.32 13.32
C SER A 53 -0.27 9.30 12.56
N ARG A 54 0.09 8.98 11.31
CA ARG A 54 0.91 9.83 10.43
C ARG A 54 0.09 10.57 9.38
N PHE A 55 -1.24 10.47 9.43
CA PHE A 55 -2.09 11.28 8.55
C PHE A 55 -1.93 12.77 8.87
N GLY A 56 -1.94 13.56 7.81
CA GLY A 56 -1.84 15.00 7.88
C GLY A 56 -3.18 15.67 8.22
N GLU A 57 -3.14 16.98 8.29
CA GLU A 57 -4.31 17.83 8.53
C GLU A 57 -5.03 18.17 7.22
N VAL A 58 -6.35 18.36 7.30
CA VAL A 58 -7.15 18.83 6.18
C VAL A 58 -6.92 20.33 5.97
N THR A 59 -6.28 20.70 4.87
CA THR A 59 -5.92 22.10 4.55
C THR A 59 -6.92 22.81 3.64
N GLY A 60 -7.95 22.10 3.18
CA GLY A 60 -8.92 22.62 2.21
C GLY A 60 -8.57 22.35 0.74
N ILE A 61 -7.37 21.81 0.47
CA ILE A 61 -6.94 21.36 -0.85
C ILE A 61 -6.43 19.92 -0.72
N ALA A 62 -6.97 19.02 -1.53
CA ALA A 62 -6.56 17.63 -1.56
C ALA A 62 -6.39 17.13 -3.00
N PHE A 63 -5.57 16.12 -3.17
CA PHE A 63 -5.31 15.45 -4.44
C PHE A 63 -5.58 13.97 -4.27
N VAL A 64 -6.25 13.36 -5.26
CA VAL A 64 -6.51 11.93 -5.30
C VAL A 64 -5.84 11.30 -6.50
N ASP A 65 -5.21 10.16 -6.27
CA ASP A 65 -4.64 9.32 -7.34
C ASP A 65 -4.69 7.84 -6.95
N SER A 66 -4.54 6.97 -7.95
CA SER A 66 -4.44 5.53 -7.74
C SER A 66 -3.25 4.94 -8.48
N THR A 67 -2.65 3.94 -7.89
CA THR A 67 -1.56 3.19 -8.51
C THR A 67 -1.83 1.69 -8.49
N ALA A 68 -1.43 1.00 -9.56
CA ALA A 68 -1.56 -0.45 -9.65
C ALA A 68 -0.49 -1.15 -8.83
N LEU A 69 -0.90 -2.10 -8.00
CA LEU A 69 -0.04 -2.98 -7.22
C LEU A 69 -0.12 -4.40 -7.79
N ALA A 70 0.75 -4.73 -8.74
CA ALA A 70 0.82 -6.05 -9.33
C ALA A 70 1.39 -7.06 -8.33
N VAL A 71 0.71 -8.19 -8.12
CA VAL A 71 1.16 -9.25 -7.21
C VAL A 71 2.08 -10.25 -7.88
N CYS A 72 2.05 -10.34 -9.20
CA CYS A 72 2.97 -11.16 -10.00
C CYS A 72 2.99 -10.71 -11.46
N GLY A 73 4.00 -11.17 -12.21
CA GLY A 73 4.01 -11.01 -13.67
C GLY A 73 2.88 -11.82 -14.33
N ASN A 74 2.31 -11.33 -15.43
CA ASN A 74 1.13 -11.89 -16.10
C ASN A 74 1.28 -13.39 -16.45
N LYS A 75 2.47 -13.84 -16.83
CA LYS A 75 2.77 -15.26 -17.10
C LYS A 75 2.61 -16.16 -15.88
N ARG A 76 2.60 -15.61 -14.67
CA ARG A 76 2.53 -16.35 -13.40
C ARG A 76 1.15 -16.31 -12.74
N ILE A 77 0.14 -15.68 -13.32
CA ILE A 77 -1.20 -15.52 -12.73
C ILE A 77 -1.78 -16.89 -12.34
N ARG A 78 -1.74 -17.86 -13.24
CA ARG A 78 -2.28 -19.21 -12.98
C ARG A 78 -1.57 -19.95 -11.84
N ARG A 79 -0.33 -19.59 -11.51
CA ARG A 79 0.48 -20.19 -10.43
C ARG A 79 0.41 -19.41 -9.12
N ASN A 80 -0.14 -18.19 -9.14
CA ASN A 80 -0.29 -17.39 -7.93
C ASN A 80 -1.45 -17.93 -7.08
N ARG A 81 -1.12 -18.64 -6.01
CA ARG A 81 -2.11 -19.20 -5.07
C ARG A 81 -2.45 -18.25 -3.93
N VAL A 82 -1.51 -17.36 -3.55
CA VAL A 82 -1.62 -16.51 -2.37
C VAL A 82 -2.77 -15.50 -2.50
N PHE A 83 -2.89 -14.87 -3.68
CA PHE A 83 -3.89 -13.83 -3.94
C PHE A 83 -4.94 -14.24 -4.98
N LYS A 84 -5.10 -15.57 -5.23
CA LYS A 84 -5.97 -16.10 -6.29
C LYS A 84 -7.39 -15.53 -6.24
N ASP A 85 -7.98 -15.44 -5.05
CA ASP A 85 -9.37 -15.02 -4.86
C ASP A 85 -9.50 -13.53 -4.54
N GLN A 86 -8.41 -12.89 -4.11
CA GLN A 86 -8.39 -11.50 -3.65
C GLN A 86 -7.94 -10.52 -4.74
N ALA A 87 -6.94 -10.90 -5.55
CA ALA A 87 -6.46 -10.07 -6.65
C ALA A 87 -7.31 -10.26 -7.91
N LYS A 88 -7.42 -9.24 -8.74
CA LYS A 88 -8.14 -9.29 -10.02
C LYS A 88 -7.28 -8.77 -11.15
N LEU A 89 -7.56 -9.29 -12.36
CA LEU A 89 -6.96 -8.80 -13.59
C LEU A 89 -7.59 -7.46 -13.97
N SER A 90 -6.75 -6.50 -14.32
CA SER A 90 -7.16 -5.19 -14.79
C SER A 90 -6.16 -4.61 -15.78
N LYS A 91 -6.52 -3.50 -16.41
CA LYS A 91 -5.71 -2.82 -17.41
C LYS A 91 -5.45 -1.37 -16.98
N THR A 92 -4.19 -0.95 -17.11
CA THR A 92 -3.78 0.45 -17.01
C THR A 92 -3.30 0.94 -18.37
N THR A 93 -2.91 2.19 -18.48
CA THR A 93 -2.25 2.75 -19.66
C THR A 93 -0.96 2.01 -20.03
N ILE A 94 -0.27 1.46 -19.03
CA ILE A 94 0.99 0.71 -19.21
C ILE A 94 0.73 -0.73 -19.71
N GLY A 95 -0.46 -1.30 -19.41
CA GLY A 95 -0.81 -2.68 -19.80
C GLY A 95 -1.65 -3.42 -18.78
N TRP A 96 -1.76 -4.74 -18.99
CA TRP A 96 -2.49 -5.62 -18.08
C TRP A 96 -1.68 -5.94 -16.83
N PHE A 97 -2.32 -5.96 -15.67
CA PHE A 97 -1.75 -6.43 -14.41
C PHE A 97 -2.76 -7.27 -13.64
N PHE A 98 -2.24 -8.15 -12.80
CA PHE A 98 -3.04 -8.94 -11.83
C PHE A 98 -2.65 -8.49 -10.43
N GLY A 99 -3.63 -7.95 -9.68
CA GLY A 99 -3.31 -7.39 -8.37
C GLY A 99 -4.40 -6.51 -7.78
N PHE A 100 -3.96 -5.47 -7.13
CA PHE A 100 -4.75 -4.49 -6.41
C PHE A 100 -4.49 -3.08 -6.97
N LYS A 101 -5.34 -2.14 -6.58
CA LYS A 101 -5.08 -0.70 -6.70
C LYS A 101 -4.94 -0.10 -5.31
N VAL A 102 -3.98 0.80 -5.16
CA VAL A 102 -3.81 1.62 -3.96
C VAL A 102 -4.27 3.03 -4.31
N HIS A 103 -5.32 3.48 -3.66
CA HIS A 103 -5.88 4.83 -3.79
C HIS A 103 -5.32 5.67 -2.65
N LEU A 104 -4.82 6.85 -2.95
CA LEU A 104 -4.23 7.79 -2.00
C LEU A 104 -4.92 9.13 -2.12
N ILE A 105 -5.15 9.77 -0.98
CA ILE A 105 -5.51 11.19 -0.91
C ILE A 105 -4.43 11.88 -0.10
N ILE A 106 -3.86 12.94 -0.66
CA ILE A 106 -2.87 13.79 0.00
C ILE A 106 -3.34 15.23 0.04
N ASN A 107 -2.84 16.02 0.99
CA ASN A 107 -3.06 17.47 1.01
C ASN A 107 -2.02 18.20 0.14
N ASP A 108 -2.12 19.52 0.06
CA ASP A 108 -1.20 20.41 -0.66
C ASP A 108 0.23 20.43 -0.10
N ARG A 109 0.44 19.91 1.12
CA ARG A 109 1.76 19.72 1.74
C ARG A 109 2.37 18.35 1.45
N GLY A 110 1.67 17.48 0.69
CA GLY A 110 2.09 16.11 0.42
C GLY A 110 1.85 15.12 1.58
N GLU A 111 1.08 15.50 2.60
CA GLU A 111 0.76 14.64 3.72
C GLU A 111 -0.42 13.74 3.37
N LEU A 112 -0.37 12.47 3.81
CA LEU A 112 -1.41 11.49 3.55
C LEU A 112 -2.67 11.80 4.36
N LEU A 113 -3.81 11.95 3.68
CA LEU A 113 -5.12 12.14 4.30
C LEU A 113 -5.97 10.87 4.27
N GLY A 114 -5.75 10.01 3.30
CA GLY A 114 -6.48 8.76 3.17
C GLY A 114 -5.76 7.74 2.29
N ILE A 115 -5.96 6.48 2.61
CA ILE A 115 -5.46 5.34 1.84
C ILE A 115 -6.52 4.25 1.76
N ARG A 116 -6.68 3.66 0.59
CA ARG A 116 -7.53 2.48 0.39
C ARG A 116 -6.93 1.53 -0.61
N VAL A 117 -7.03 0.23 -0.32
CA VAL A 117 -6.64 -0.83 -1.24
C VAL A 117 -7.91 -1.50 -1.76
N THR A 118 -8.00 -1.65 -3.07
CA THR A 118 -9.11 -2.33 -3.74
C THR A 118 -8.59 -3.43 -4.67
N GLN A 119 -9.47 -4.30 -5.13
CA GLN A 119 -9.13 -5.21 -6.21
C GLN A 119 -8.81 -4.42 -7.48
N GLY A 120 -7.92 -4.94 -8.32
CA GLY A 120 -7.42 -4.23 -9.50
C GLY A 120 -8.51 -3.81 -10.49
N ASN A 121 -9.62 -4.54 -10.57
CA ASN A 121 -10.74 -4.27 -11.48
C ASN A 121 -11.79 -3.28 -10.94
N VAL A 122 -11.62 -2.78 -9.71
CA VAL A 122 -12.53 -1.78 -9.15
C VAL A 122 -12.30 -0.43 -9.85
N ASP A 123 -13.40 0.27 -10.17
CA ASP A 123 -13.35 1.63 -10.72
C ASP A 123 -12.72 2.60 -9.72
N ASP A 124 -11.83 3.47 -10.18
CA ASP A 124 -11.06 4.37 -9.33
C ASP A 124 -11.93 5.39 -8.58
N ARG A 125 -13.11 5.72 -9.11
CA ARG A 125 -14.10 6.62 -8.49
C ARG A 125 -14.81 6.00 -7.30
N SER A 126 -15.03 4.68 -7.35
CA SER A 126 -15.82 3.96 -6.34
C SER A 126 -15.30 4.14 -4.90
N PRO A 127 -14.00 4.00 -4.61
CA PRO A 127 -13.48 4.17 -3.25
C PRO A 127 -13.42 5.62 -2.79
N VAL A 128 -13.39 6.60 -3.71
CA VAL A 128 -13.18 8.03 -3.41
C VAL A 128 -14.27 8.57 -2.49
N ARG A 129 -15.54 8.27 -2.76
CA ARG A 129 -16.66 8.71 -1.91
C ARG A 129 -16.45 8.33 -0.43
N GLY A 130 -16.03 7.09 -0.17
CA GLY A 130 -15.80 6.61 1.19
C GLY A 130 -14.54 7.18 1.84
N MET A 131 -13.62 7.72 1.04
CA MET A 131 -12.38 8.33 1.53
C MET A 131 -12.52 9.84 1.79
N CYS A 132 -13.51 10.48 1.17
CA CYS A 132 -13.71 11.93 1.25
C CYS A 132 -14.55 12.40 2.44
N GLY A 133 -15.09 11.51 3.27
CA GLY A 133 -16.10 11.84 4.29
C GLY A 133 -15.72 12.95 5.28
N ASN A 134 -14.42 13.13 5.52
CA ASN A 134 -13.90 14.15 6.43
C ASN A 134 -13.14 15.28 5.71
N LEU A 135 -13.15 15.29 4.37
CA LEU A 135 -12.47 16.32 3.61
C LEU A 135 -13.34 17.57 3.48
N ILE A 136 -12.73 18.74 3.59
CA ILE A 136 -13.35 20.02 3.38
C ILE A 136 -12.59 20.74 2.25
N GLY A 137 -13.30 21.46 1.38
CA GLY A 137 -12.69 22.25 0.32
C GLY A 137 -12.67 21.56 -1.04
N LYS A 138 -11.55 21.59 -1.73
CA LYS A 138 -11.42 21.12 -3.11
C LYS A 138 -10.62 19.83 -3.20
N LEU A 139 -11.14 18.86 -3.96
CA LEU A 139 -10.44 17.63 -4.32
C LEU A 139 -10.07 17.67 -5.80
N PHE A 140 -8.81 17.50 -6.10
CA PHE A 140 -8.27 17.43 -7.47
C PHE A 140 -7.89 15.98 -7.80
N GLY A 141 -8.25 15.53 -8.99
CA GLY A 141 -7.88 14.24 -9.55
C GLY A 141 -7.67 14.33 -11.05
N ASP A 142 -7.18 13.28 -11.66
CA ASP A 142 -7.11 13.22 -13.11
C ASP A 142 -8.51 13.10 -13.74
N LYS A 143 -8.60 13.12 -15.09
CA LYS A 143 -9.88 13.02 -15.79
C LYS A 143 -10.65 11.72 -15.49
N GLY A 144 -9.97 10.67 -15.09
CA GLY A 144 -10.59 9.39 -14.72
C GLY A 144 -11.50 9.48 -13.51
N TYR A 145 -11.30 10.49 -12.64
CA TYR A 145 -12.12 10.73 -11.44
C TYR A 145 -13.33 11.64 -11.70
N ILE A 146 -13.38 12.33 -12.84
CA ILE A 146 -14.50 13.24 -13.15
C ILE A 146 -15.71 12.41 -13.58
N SER A 147 -16.81 12.52 -12.84
CA SER A 147 -18.11 11.98 -13.24
C SER A 147 -19.24 12.90 -12.78
N GLN A 148 -20.38 12.87 -13.48
CA GLN A 148 -21.56 13.66 -13.09
C GLN A 148 -22.16 13.28 -11.73
N SER A 149 -21.68 12.19 -11.12
CA SER A 149 -22.21 11.62 -9.86
C SER A 149 -21.27 11.76 -8.66
N LEU A 150 -20.19 12.51 -8.79
CA LEU A 150 -19.29 12.87 -7.69
C LEU A 150 -19.63 14.22 -7.14
#